data_b160a1b8880d91f487ce01847d32279c
#
_entry.id   b160a1b8880d91f487ce01847d32279c
#
_cell.length_a   1.000
_cell.length_b   1.000
_cell.length_c   1.000
_cell.angle_alpha   90.00
_cell.angle_beta   90.00
_cell.angle_gamma   90.00
#
_symmetry.space_group_name_H-M   'P 1'
#
loop_
_entity.id
_entity.type
_entity.pdbx_description
1 polymer ?
#
loop_
_entity_poly.entity_id
_entity_poly.type
_entity_poly.pdbx_seq_one_letter_code
_entity_poly.pdbx_strand_id
1 'polypeptide(L)'
;SSAASDVYKRQVEGRKLIIGGVEIPYEKGLLGHSDADVLLHAIMDALLGAAALGDIGKHFPDTDERYKGADSMKLLSEVKRLLEEKLYIIENIDATVIAQSPKMAPYIDQMRENICNCLCIDKDQVNIKATTEEKLGFTGGGLGISSQAVCLIESAFNYAGDDAGAVRTAGCGGCGGCPAGIR
;
A
#
# COMPACT_ATOMS: atom_id res chain seq x y z
N SER A 1 2.71 -0.43 14.36
CA SER A 1 1.32 -0.44 13.81
C SER A 1 1.26 -1.21 12.51
N SER A 2 0.12 -1.81 12.21
CA SER A 2 -0.14 -2.51 10.96
C SER A 2 -1.55 -2.21 10.45
N ALA A 3 -1.73 -2.23 9.14
CA ALA A 3 -3.03 -2.17 8.50
C ALA A 3 -3.05 -3.02 7.23
N ALA A 4 -4.24 -3.40 6.80
CA ALA A 4 -4.50 -4.08 5.54
C ALA A 4 -5.46 -3.26 4.70
N SER A 5 -5.28 -3.30 3.39
CA SER A 5 -6.16 -2.67 2.42
C SER A 5 -6.41 -3.59 1.24
N ASP A 6 -7.60 -3.47 0.65
CA ASP A 6 -8.04 -4.18 -0.54
C ASP A 6 -8.58 -3.17 -1.56
N VAL A 7 -8.01 -3.18 -2.75
CA VAL A 7 -8.38 -2.28 -3.85
C VAL A 7 -8.65 -3.10 -5.12
N TYR A 8 -9.69 -2.73 -5.85
CA TYR A 8 -10.04 -3.38 -7.12
C TYR A 8 -10.31 -2.33 -8.21
N LYS A 9 -9.97 -2.67 -9.46
CA LYS A 9 -10.20 -1.82 -10.63
C LYS A 9 -10.68 -2.63 -11.82
N ARG A 10 -11.61 -2.02 -12.59
CA ARG A 10 -12.16 -2.62 -13.81
C ARG A 10 -11.15 -2.59 -14.94
N GLN A 11 -11.04 -3.69 -15.71
CA GLN A 11 -10.27 -3.73 -16.94
C GLN A 11 -11.05 -3.10 -18.10
N VAL A 12 -10.36 -2.26 -18.88
CA VAL A 12 -10.92 -1.58 -20.06
C VAL A 12 -9.91 -1.55 -21.21
N GLU A 13 -10.40 -1.57 -22.44
CA GLU A 13 -9.57 -1.42 -23.62
C GLU A 13 -9.03 0.01 -23.79
N GLY A 14 -7.95 0.16 -24.56
CA GLY A 14 -7.40 1.47 -24.91
C GLY A 14 -6.62 2.17 -23.81
N ARG A 15 -6.35 1.50 -22.69
CA ARG A 15 -5.47 1.99 -21.62
C ARG A 15 -4.27 1.05 -21.43
N LYS A 16 -3.13 1.62 -21.07
CA LYS A 16 -1.96 0.84 -20.63
C LYS A 16 -2.28 0.14 -19.31
N LEU A 17 -1.77 -1.07 -19.15
CA LEU A 17 -1.80 -1.78 -17.87
C LEU A 17 -0.53 -1.46 -17.10
N ILE A 18 -0.67 -0.75 -15.98
CA ILE A 18 0.43 -0.40 -15.09
C ILE A 18 0.16 -1.01 -13.72
N ILE A 19 1.08 -1.83 -13.22
CA ILE A 19 1.01 -2.47 -11.90
C ILE A 19 2.39 -2.45 -11.25
N GLY A 20 2.48 -1.92 -10.04
CA GLY A 20 3.75 -1.74 -9.33
C GLY A 20 4.74 -0.84 -10.08
N GLY A 21 4.23 0.16 -10.81
CA GLY A 21 5.02 1.05 -11.66
C GLY A 21 5.61 0.37 -12.91
N VAL A 22 5.13 -0.83 -13.27
CA VAL A 22 5.58 -1.58 -14.45
C VAL A 22 4.48 -1.55 -15.52
N GLU A 23 4.81 -1.08 -16.72
CA GLU A 23 3.92 -1.20 -17.88
C GLU A 23 3.95 -2.64 -18.40
N ILE A 24 2.84 -3.33 -18.27
CA ILE A 24 2.66 -4.72 -18.67
C ILE A 24 2.03 -4.76 -20.07
N PRO A 25 2.65 -5.40 -21.06
CA PRO A 25 2.06 -5.56 -22.39
C PRO A 25 0.78 -6.38 -22.32
N TYR A 26 -0.35 -5.71 -22.45
CA TYR A 26 -1.67 -6.34 -22.44
C TYR A 26 -2.70 -5.45 -23.16
N GLU A 27 -3.73 -6.06 -23.75
CA GLU A 27 -4.76 -5.36 -24.54
C GLU A 27 -5.66 -4.44 -23.70
N LYS A 28 -5.75 -4.69 -22.39
CA LYS A 28 -6.60 -3.95 -21.44
C LYS A 28 -5.76 -3.36 -20.33
N GLY A 29 -6.03 -2.11 -19.98
CA GLY A 29 -5.52 -1.48 -18.77
C GLY A 29 -6.62 -1.35 -17.71
N LEU A 30 -6.33 -0.63 -16.63
CA LEU A 30 -7.26 -0.42 -15.53
C LEU A 30 -7.93 0.95 -15.62
N LEU A 31 -9.22 1.01 -15.28
CA LEU A 31 -9.99 2.24 -15.23
C LEU A 31 -9.75 2.96 -13.90
N GLY A 32 -9.36 4.23 -13.97
CA GLY A 32 -9.18 5.09 -12.81
C GLY A 32 -8.82 6.51 -13.21
N HIS A 33 -8.80 7.41 -12.23
CA HIS A 33 -8.48 8.83 -12.42
C HIS A 33 -6.97 9.04 -12.67
N SER A 34 -6.12 8.28 -11.99
CA SER A 34 -4.67 8.19 -12.17
C SER A 34 -4.28 7.20 -13.29
N ASP A 35 -3.06 6.68 -13.29
CA ASP A 35 -2.63 5.52 -14.08
C ASP A 35 -3.34 4.21 -13.66
N ALA A 36 -4.11 4.27 -12.57
CA ALA A 36 -4.92 3.17 -12.03
C ALA A 36 -4.12 1.96 -11.52
N ASP A 37 -2.88 2.15 -11.08
CA ASP A 37 -2.06 1.08 -10.49
C ASP A 37 -2.70 0.54 -9.20
N VAL A 38 -3.38 -0.60 -9.33
CA VAL A 38 -4.14 -1.19 -8.24
C VAL A 38 -3.25 -1.69 -7.09
N LEU A 39 -2.01 -2.13 -7.40
CA LEU A 39 -1.05 -2.60 -6.40
C LEU A 39 -0.54 -1.44 -5.53
N LEU A 40 -0.13 -0.35 -6.17
CA LEU A 40 0.35 0.82 -5.44
C LEU A 40 -0.75 1.48 -4.62
N HIS A 41 -2.00 1.50 -5.13
CA HIS A 41 -3.14 2.02 -4.37
C HIS A 41 -3.40 1.20 -3.10
N ALA A 42 -3.36 -0.14 -3.16
CA ALA A 42 -3.52 -1.00 -1.99
C ALA A 42 -2.39 -0.78 -0.96
N ILE A 43 -1.15 -0.66 -1.42
CA ILE A 43 0.01 -0.40 -0.56
C ILE A 43 -0.12 0.98 0.11
N MET A 44 -0.47 2.04 -0.65
CA MET A 44 -0.63 3.39 -0.10
C MET A 44 -1.73 3.44 0.96
N ASP A 45 -2.88 2.82 0.70
CA ASP A 45 -3.98 2.76 1.67
C ASP A 45 -3.58 1.98 2.94
N ALA A 46 -2.86 0.87 2.79
CA ALA A 46 -2.36 0.12 3.94
C ALA A 46 -1.37 0.95 4.78
N LEU A 47 -0.45 1.66 4.14
CA LEU A 47 0.54 2.53 4.81
C LEU A 47 -0.13 3.70 5.54
N LEU A 48 -1.05 4.42 4.86
CA LEU A 48 -1.80 5.53 5.45
C LEU A 48 -2.69 5.05 6.61
N GLY A 49 -3.36 3.90 6.43
CA GLY A 49 -4.18 3.28 7.47
C GLY A 49 -3.36 2.89 8.71
N ALA A 50 -2.18 2.29 8.53
CA ALA A 50 -1.28 1.93 9.63
C ALA A 50 -0.81 3.14 10.43
N ALA A 51 -0.65 4.29 9.77
CA ALA A 51 -0.28 5.57 10.38
C ALA A 51 -1.47 6.38 10.91
N ALA A 52 -2.71 5.89 10.79
CA ALA A 52 -3.95 6.59 11.11
C ALA A 52 -4.11 7.93 10.35
N LEU A 53 -3.63 8.00 9.11
CA LEU A 53 -3.69 9.20 8.26
C LEU A 53 -4.91 9.21 7.30
N GLY A 54 -5.76 8.17 7.35
CA GLY A 54 -6.90 8.00 6.46
C GLY A 54 -6.55 7.14 5.25
N ASP A 55 -7.00 7.54 4.08
CA ASP A 55 -6.86 6.82 2.81
C ASP A 55 -6.33 7.72 1.68
N ILE A 56 -6.06 7.12 0.52
CA ILE A 56 -5.56 7.85 -0.65
C ILE A 56 -6.55 8.89 -1.17
N GLY A 57 -7.86 8.67 -1.03
CA GLY A 57 -8.89 9.61 -1.46
C GLY A 57 -8.87 10.92 -0.67
N LYS A 58 -8.46 10.87 0.60
CA LYS A 58 -8.28 12.05 1.44
C LYS A 58 -7.08 12.90 1.00
N HIS A 59 -5.99 12.27 0.59
CA HIS A 59 -4.74 12.96 0.22
C HIS A 59 -4.69 13.34 -1.26
N PHE A 60 -5.29 12.51 -2.12
CA PHE A 60 -5.25 12.64 -3.58
C PHE A 60 -6.67 12.50 -4.16
N PRO A 61 -7.58 13.45 -3.85
CA PRO A 61 -8.97 13.36 -4.29
C PRO A 61 -9.09 13.32 -5.82
N ASP A 62 -9.94 12.46 -6.32
CA ASP A 62 -10.22 12.29 -7.74
C ASP A 62 -10.95 13.50 -8.38
N THR A 63 -11.49 14.39 -7.54
CA THR A 63 -12.06 15.67 -7.94
C THR A 63 -11.01 16.75 -8.24
N ASP A 64 -9.74 16.53 -7.87
CA ASP A 64 -8.65 17.47 -8.09
C ASP A 64 -7.93 17.18 -9.41
N GLU A 65 -8.04 18.08 -10.37
CA GLU A 65 -7.41 17.96 -11.70
C GLU A 65 -5.88 17.77 -11.65
N ARG A 66 -5.22 18.14 -10.54
CA ARG A 66 -3.77 17.91 -10.34
C ARG A 66 -3.39 16.44 -10.36
N TYR A 67 -4.33 15.55 -10.00
CA TYR A 67 -4.10 14.10 -9.93
C TYR A 67 -4.65 13.34 -11.13
N LYS A 68 -5.24 14.04 -12.10
CA LYS A 68 -5.73 13.43 -13.33
C LYS A 68 -4.57 12.87 -14.16
N GLY A 69 -4.59 11.55 -14.41
CA GLY A 69 -3.50 10.84 -15.07
C GLY A 69 -2.21 10.78 -14.25
N ALA A 70 -2.28 11.03 -12.93
CA ALA A 70 -1.11 11.00 -12.08
C ALA A 70 -0.45 9.62 -12.09
N ASP A 71 0.88 9.64 -12.06
CA ASP A 71 1.73 8.48 -11.87
C ASP A 71 1.67 8.03 -10.40
N SER A 72 1.16 6.82 -10.15
CA SER A 72 1.01 6.29 -8.79
C SER A 72 2.34 6.10 -8.06
N MET A 73 3.48 6.01 -8.75
CA MET A 73 4.79 6.02 -8.11
C MET A 73 5.10 7.37 -7.44
N LYS A 74 4.66 8.48 -8.04
CA LYS A 74 4.78 9.81 -7.42
C LYS A 74 3.86 9.94 -6.21
N LEU A 75 2.65 9.38 -6.28
CA LEU A 75 1.73 9.36 -5.13
C LEU A 75 2.31 8.53 -3.98
N LEU A 76 2.94 7.38 -4.29
CA LEU A 76 3.63 6.55 -3.29
C LEU A 76 4.79 7.30 -2.62
N SER A 77 5.57 8.06 -3.41
CA SER A 77 6.64 8.90 -2.88
C SER A 77 6.12 9.97 -1.91
N GLU A 78 4.93 10.53 -2.18
CA GLU A 78 4.28 11.49 -1.29
C GLU A 78 3.78 10.82 0.00
N VAL A 79 3.23 9.60 -0.09
CA VAL A 79 2.85 8.82 1.10
C VAL A 79 4.07 8.52 1.97
N LYS A 80 5.22 8.16 1.35
CA LYS A 80 6.49 8.01 2.09
C LYS A 80 6.83 9.28 2.88
N ARG A 81 6.79 10.46 2.22
CA ARG A 81 7.07 11.74 2.86
C ARG A 81 6.14 12.00 4.07
N LEU A 82 4.85 11.68 3.94
CA LEU A 82 3.88 11.80 5.04
C LEU A 82 4.21 10.89 6.23
N LEU A 83 4.69 9.67 5.99
CA LEU A 83 5.14 8.75 7.03
C LEU A 83 6.41 9.28 7.72
N GLU A 84 7.39 9.75 6.96
CA GLU A 84 8.62 10.34 7.48
C GLU A 84 8.36 11.57 8.36
N GLU A 85 7.44 12.45 7.96
CA GLU A 85 7.02 13.60 8.77
C GLU A 85 6.37 13.20 10.10
N LYS A 86 5.76 12.03 10.14
CA LYS A 86 5.18 11.45 11.35
C LYS A 86 6.14 10.54 12.10
N LEU A 87 7.40 10.46 11.64
CA LEU A 87 8.45 9.65 12.23
C LEU A 87 8.09 8.15 12.25
N TYR A 88 7.45 7.66 11.20
CA TYR A 88 7.21 6.23 10.97
C TYR A 88 8.25 5.64 10.03
N ILE A 89 8.67 4.41 10.34
CA ILE A 89 9.55 3.57 9.54
C ILE A 89 8.72 2.41 9.00
N ILE A 90 8.91 2.09 7.72
CA ILE A 90 8.27 0.93 7.09
C ILE A 90 9.10 -0.31 7.41
N GLU A 91 8.51 -1.29 8.09
CA GLU A 91 9.16 -2.55 8.45
C GLU A 91 8.96 -3.63 7.41
N ASN A 92 7.74 -3.76 6.90
CA ASN A 92 7.39 -4.80 5.94
C ASN A 92 6.15 -4.42 5.13
N ILE A 93 6.14 -4.84 3.86
CA ILE A 93 5.00 -4.79 2.95
C ILE A 93 4.81 -6.18 2.36
N ASP A 94 3.63 -6.75 2.52
CA ASP A 94 3.20 -7.98 1.85
C ASP A 94 1.96 -7.70 1.02
N ALA A 95 2.06 -7.88 -0.30
CA ALA A 95 0.97 -7.58 -1.21
C ALA A 95 0.66 -8.76 -2.15
N THR A 96 -0.59 -8.86 -2.57
CA THR A 96 -1.06 -9.88 -3.50
C THR A 96 -1.84 -9.24 -4.62
N VAL A 97 -1.43 -9.48 -5.87
CA VAL A 97 -2.20 -9.12 -7.06
C VAL A 97 -3.07 -10.29 -7.48
N ILE A 98 -4.36 -10.05 -7.62
CA ILE A 98 -5.36 -11.05 -8.00
C ILE A 98 -5.84 -10.73 -9.42
N ALA A 99 -5.39 -11.52 -10.39
CA ALA A 99 -5.65 -11.30 -11.80
C ALA A 99 -5.73 -12.61 -12.58
N GLN A 100 -6.77 -12.79 -13.38
CA GLN A 100 -6.87 -13.95 -14.29
C GLN A 100 -5.87 -13.82 -15.45
N SER A 101 -5.72 -12.62 -15.97
CA SER A 101 -4.80 -12.28 -17.06
C SER A 101 -4.41 -10.79 -16.99
N PRO A 102 -3.19 -10.45 -17.43
CA PRO A 102 -2.08 -11.32 -17.85
C PRO A 102 -1.37 -12.00 -16.66
N LYS A 103 -0.43 -12.90 -16.93
CA LYS A 103 0.43 -13.48 -15.88
C LYS A 103 1.35 -12.42 -15.29
N MET A 104 1.30 -12.25 -13.96
CA MET A 104 2.09 -11.24 -13.23
C MET A 104 3.53 -11.70 -12.92
N ALA A 105 3.75 -13.00 -12.80
CA ALA A 105 5.02 -13.57 -12.36
C ALA A 105 6.28 -12.99 -13.03
N PRO A 106 6.32 -12.74 -14.35
CA PRO A 106 7.52 -12.18 -15.00
C PRO A 106 7.85 -10.74 -14.56
N TYR A 107 6.93 -10.03 -13.96
CA TYR A 107 7.05 -8.61 -13.63
C TYR A 107 7.24 -8.34 -12.13
N ILE A 108 7.06 -9.35 -11.27
CA ILE A 108 7.07 -9.19 -9.81
C ILE A 108 8.39 -8.60 -9.31
N ASP A 109 9.53 -9.09 -9.81
CA ASP A 109 10.83 -8.59 -9.36
C ASP A 109 11.03 -7.10 -9.69
N GLN A 110 10.58 -6.66 -10.87
CA GLN A 110 10.64 -5.25 -11.24
C GLN A 110 9.67 -4.39 -10.42
N MET A 111 8.47 -4.90 -10.12
CA MET A 111 7.51 -4.21 -9.23
C MET A 111 8.12 -4.00 -7.84
N ARG A 112 8.73 -5.06 -7.26
CA ARG A 112 9.44 -4.99 -5.97
C ARG A 112 10.55 -3.94 -6.01
N GLU A 113 11.38 -3.97 -7.04
CA GLU A 113 12.49 -3.02 -7.19
C GLU A 113 11.99 -1.57 -7.27
N ASN A 114 10.96 -1.30 -8.05
CA ASN A 114 10.36 0.02 -8.16
C ASN A 114 9.85 0.54 -6.81
N ILE A 115 9.13 -0.32 -6.07
CA ILE A 115 8.56 0.03 -4.74
C ILE A 115 9.69 0.27 -3.74
N CYS A 116 10.69 -0.62 -3.66
CA CYS A 116 11.82 -0.49 -2.75
C CYS A 116 12.60 0.80 -3.02
N ASN A 117 12.89 1.11 -4.29
CA ASN A 117 13.59 2.33 -4.68
C ASN A 117 12.78 3.58 -4.31
N CYS A 118 11.46 3.59 -4.55
CA CYS A 118 10.58 4.70 -4.21
C CYS A 118 10.51 4.94 -2.71
N LEU A 119 10.36 3.87 -1.93
CA LEU A 119 10.22 3.94 -0.47
C LEU A 119 11.57 4.03 0.26
N CYS A 120 12.70 3.80 -0.44
CA CYS A 120 14.05 3.71 0.14
C CYS A 120 14.15 2.64 1.24
N ILE A 121 13.61 1.45 0.96
CA ILE A 121 13.65 0.27 1.84
C ILE A 121 14.31 -0.91 1.10
N ASP A 122 14.72 -1.93 1.86
CA ASP A 122 15.40 -3.10 1.33
C ASP A 122 14.43 -4.09 0.66
N LYS A 123 14.94 -4.89 -0.28
CA LYS A 123 14.11 -5.87 -1.03
C LYS A 123 13.50 -6.96 -0.14
N ASP A 124 14.09 -7.26 0.99
CA ASP A 124 13.59 -8.24 1.95
C ASP A 124 12.41 -7.71 2.80
N GLN A 125 12.18 -6.39 2.79
CA GLN A 125 11.02 -5.75 3.42
C GLN A 125 9.77 -5.74 2.52
N VAL A 126 9.89 -6.10 1.23
CA VAL A 126 8.76 -6.09 0.28
C VAL A 126 8.55 -7.46 -0.34
N ASN A 127 7.38 -8.03 -0.14
CA ASN A 127 6.96 -9.25 -0.82
C ASN A 127 5.74 -8.97 -1.70
N ILE A 128 5.77 -9.47 -2.95
CA ILE A 128 4.64 -9.40 -3.89
C ILE A 128 4.31 -10.80 -4.37
N LYS A 129 3.04 -11.16 -4.25
CA LYS A 129 2.48 -12.42 -4.73
C LYS A 129 1.47 -12.14 -5.84
N ALA A 130 1.24 -13.12 -6.68
CA ALA A 130 0.17 -13.08 -7.66
C ALA A 130 -0.61 -14.38 -7.64
N THR A 131 -1.93 -14.29 -7.78
CA THR A 131 -2.83 -15.43 -7.82
C THR A 131 -3.97 -15.21 -8.82
N THR A 132 -4.65 -16.30 -9.18
CA THR A 132 -5.93 -16.26 -9.90
C THR A 132 -7.07 -16.62 -8.95
N GLU A 133 -8.30 -16.35 -9.34
CA GLU A 133 -9.50 -16.84 -8.66
C GLU A 133 -10.17 -17.99 -9.43
N GLU A 134 -9.39 -18.74 -10.20
CA GLU A 134 -9.81 -19.96 -10.90
C GLU A 134 -11.12 -19.74 -11.71
N LYS A 135 -11.20 -18.60 -12.41
CA LYS A 135 -12.35 -18.15 -13.20
C LYS A 135 -13.61 -17.79 -12.39
N LEU A 136 -13.50 -17.67 -11.07
CA LEU A 136 -14.58 -17.22 -10.20
C LEU A 136 -14.56 -15.69 -10.02
N GLY A 137 -15.73 -15.12 -9.77
CA GLY A 137 -15.87 -13.68 -9.51
C GLY A 137 -15.51 -12.78 -10.72
N PHE A 138 -15.38 -11.49 -10.44
CA PHE A 138 -15.07 -10.50 -11.48
C PHE A 138 -13.62 -10.55 -11.94
N THR A 139 -12.68 -10.86 -11.05
CA THR A 139 -11.25 -11.01 -11.35
C THR A 139 -11.02 -12.29 -12.15
N GLY A 140 -11.61 -13.41 -11.73
CA GLY A 140 -11.55 -14.67 -12.47
C GLY A 140 -12.27 -14.63 -13.83
N GLY A 141 -13.28 -13.77 -13.98
CA GLY A 141 -13.94 -13.49 -15.25
C GLY A 141 -13.16 -12.51 -16.16
N GLY A 142 -12.01 -11.98 -15.73
CA GLY A 142 -11.22 -11.03 -16.51
C GLY A 142 -11.89 -9.66 -16.68
N LEU A 143 -12.78 -9.29 -15.76
CA LEU A 143 -13.48 -8.00 -15.76
C LEU A 143 -12.73 -6.94 -14.96
N GLY A 144 -11.82 -7.35 -14.09
CA GLY A 144 -11.03 -6.48 -13.24
C GLY A 144 -9.81 -7.17 -12.66
N ILE A 145 -8.96 -6.37 -12.02
CA ILE A 145 -7.85 -6.82 -11.20
C ILE A 145 -8.05 -6.24 -9.81
N SER A 146 -7.77 -7.02 -8.79
CA SER A 146 -7.71 -6.54 -7.40
C SER A 146 -6.31 -6.71 -6.81
N SER A 147 -6.02 -5.97 -5.76
CA SER A 147 -4.80 -6.11 -4.99
C SER A 147 -5.09 -5.93 -3.51
N GLN A 148 -4.47 -6.76 -2.70
CA GLN A 148 -4.49 -6.71 -1.25
C GLN A 148 -3.09 -6.39 -0.75
N ALA A 149 -2.97 -5.52 0.24
CA ALA A 149 -1.70 -5.21 0.87
C ALA A 149 -1.84 -5.19 2.39
N VAL A 150 -0.83 -5.71 3.06
CA VAL A 150 -0.65 -5.59 4.51
C VAL A 150 0.70 -4.92 4.74
N CYS A 151 0.71 -3.88 5.57
CA CYS A 151 1.92 -3.15 5.92
C CYS A 151 2.14 -3.15 7.42
N LEU A 152 3.40 -3.29 7.82
CA LEU A 152 3.86 -3.05 9.17
C LEU A 152 4.74 -1.81 9.19
N ILE A 153 4.40 -0.86 10.07
CA ILE A 153 5.20 0.34 10.31
C ILE A 153 5.52 0.47 11.79
N GLU A 154 6.65 1.06 12.12
CA GLU A 154 7.05 1.33 13.48
C GLU A 154 7.37 2.82 13.68
N SER A 155 7.12 3.33 14.89
CA SER A 155 7.53 4.69 15.24
C SER A 155 9.04 4.73 15.47
N ALA A 156 9.74 5.69 14.85
CA ALA A 156 11.18 5.90 15.05
C ALA A 156 11.54 6.13 16.52
N PHE A 157 10.61 6.60 17.34
CA PHE A 157 10.84 6.74 18.80
C PHE A 157 11.09 5.41 19.51
N ASN A 158 10.62 4.29 18.94
CA ASN A 158 10.85 2.98 19.54
C ASN A 158 12.32 2.53 19.40
N TYR A 159 13.01 2.99 18.36
CA TYR A 159 14.45 2.71 18.16
C TYR A 159 15.37 3.57 19.02
N ALA A 160 14.93 4.78 19.41
CA ALA A 160 15.73 5.68 20.25
C ALA A 160 15.76 5.27 21.73
N GLY A 161 15.02 4.25 22.13
CA GLY A 161 14.81 3.85 23.53
C GLY A 161 15.70 2.70 24.06
N ASP A 162 16.45 2.00 23.22
CA ASP A 162 17.19 0.83 23.65
C ASP A 162 18.55 1.15 24.33
N ASP A 163 19.02 2.39 24.27
CA ASP A 163 20.23 2.86 24.95
C ASP A 163 20.00 3.50 26.34
N ALA A 164 18.74 3.66 26.74
CA ALA A 164 18.42 4.14 28.09
C ALA A 164 17.46 3.18 28.76
N GLY A 165 17.93 2.41 29.76
CA GLY A 165 17.16 1.48 30.58
C GLY A 165 15.97 2.14 31.31
N ALA A 166 14.98 2.62 30.57
CA ALA A 166 13.76 3.22 31.08
C ALA A 166 12.61 2.21 30.95
N VAL A 167 12.18 1.70 32.08
CA VAL A 167 10.94 0.95 32.26
C VAL A 167 9.79 1.72 31.59
N ARG A 168 9.20 1.13 30.57
CA ARG A 168 7.98 1.66 29.93
C ARG A 168 6.83 1.56 30.92
N THR A 169 6.50 2.64 31.60
CA THR A 169 5.20 2.76 32.24
C THR A 169 4.21 3.12 31.12
N ALA A 170 3.42 2.14 30.71
CA ALA A 170 2.27 2.37 29.82
C ALA A 170 1.23 3.19 30.59
N GLY A 171 1.42 4.49 30.62
CA GLY A 171 0.43 5.40 31.14
C GLY A 171 -0.59 5.71 30.05
N CYS A 172 -1.80 5.14 30.14
CA CYS A 172 -2.94 5.58 29.39
C CYS A 172 -3.36 6.97 29.90
N GLY A 173 -2.74 8.02 29.33
CA GLY A 173 -3.10 9.40 29.66
C GLY A 173 -4.38 9.77 28.89
N GLY A 174 -5.54 9.73 29.58
CA GLY A 174 -6.72 10.39 29.05
C GLY A 174 -8.05 9.63 29.03
N CYS A 175 -8.17 8.46 29.63
CA CYS A 175 -9.47 7.84 29.90
C CYS A 175 -9.90 8.15 31.35
N GLY A 176 -10.72 9.17 31.54
CA GLY A 176 -11.43 9.39 32.83
C GLY A 176 -12.46 8.28 33.03
N GLY A 177 -12.06 7.13 33.61
CA GLY A 177 -13.01 6.06 33.91
C GLY A 177 -12.48 4.65 34.11
N CYS A 178 -11.16 4.41 34.06
CA CYS A 178 -10.62 3.11 34.47
C CYS A 178 -10.43 3.07 36.00
N PRO A 179 -11.09 2.16 36.76
CA PRO A 179 -10.80 1.99 38.18
C PRO A 179 -9.38 1.41 38.35
N ALA A 180 -8.59 2.08 39.15
CA ALA A 180 -7.28 1.60 39.59
C ALA A 180 -7.49 0.30 40.42
N GLY A 181 -6.92 -0.77 39.94
CA GLY A 181 -6.75 -1.96 40.77
C GLY A 181 -7.10 -3.27 40.08
N ILE A 182 -6.14 -3.88 39.44
CA ILE A 182 -5.88 -5.32 39.57
C ILE A 182 -4.37 -5.50 39.38
N ARG A 183 -3.73 -6.00 40.41
CA ARG A 183 -2.30 -6.37 40.46
C ARG A 183 -2.07 -7.64 39.66
#